data_cdaa21d8aa7804159440eaa37eb0967c
#
_entry.id   cdaa21d8aa7804159440eaa37eb0967c
#
_cell.length_a   1.000
_cell.length_b   1.000
_cell.length_c   1.000
_cell.angle_alpha   90.00
_cell.angle_beta   90.00
_cell.angle_gamma   90.00
#
_symmetry.space_group_name_H-M   'P 1'
#
loop_
_entity.id
_entity.type
_entity.pdbx_description
1 polymer ?
#
loop_
_entity_poly.entity_id
_entity_poly.type
_entity_poly.pdbx_seq_one_letter_code
_entity_poly.pdbx_strand_id
1 'polypeptide(L)'
;MLMMRTTLGIRARRWQWLAAALLWIPSALAPAPATAAFGPLPPANPATAANGAATMHGDSASSGSTPFPGPGTGPVSVQFAELGTACPSVLAGADRMPVALCTSILSRAPVVYLLDPSTGEPLASLNLPAGGNLFGGVYAYIDEDDRLVLVDANGDLLRIAHTIGANGAWSLDIVSSLSLAPALRAACGSDLCGGVVGLAPDWTGRVWFATTDGVAGIADPRTGSVRTVVLGRGEQVANSISTVPGETAIATDHALYLLTATSRGVPRITWRAAYDRGPYRKPGQLSHGTGATPVFFGPRTGTEYLAITDNAVPAEHLLVYNTRARSRRRPHRKVARLICDLPVLTPGPSGTENAPVGSGSSVFVASTYGYPYPAQPAGAEPTQPAPAPFTGGLERVDILAGEHGCKRVWQSTLRSAAVPRLSLADGLLYTTERTDPLKADGTSDLDEYYLAVLNAQTGRTLSTQLVGIGALYDTLQMAGTIMPGRVIYQGTLSGILRIAPADGRAASVSSALRRRQSFR
;
A
#
# COMPACT_ATOMS: atom_id res chain seq x y z
N MET A 1 6.35 84.30 -59.46
CA MET A 1 5.80 84.54 -60.81
C MET A 1 4.70 83.51 -61.02
N LEU A 2 3.51 84.06 -61.26
CA LEU A 2 2.24 83.51 -61.76
C LEU A 2 1.60 82.35 -60.95
N MET A 3 0.54 82.62 -60.19
CA MET A 3 -0.88 82.83 -60.57
C MET A 3 -1.48 81.69 -61.39
N MET A 4 -2.49 80.97 -60.84
CA MET A 4 -3.93 81.20 -61.06
C MET A 4 -4.73 80.08 -60.38
N ARG A 5 -5.57 80.36 -59.42
CA ARG A 5 -7.03 80.34 -59.30
C ARG A 5 -7.79 79.43 -60.29
N THR A 6 -8.65 78.55 -59.71
CA THR A 6 -10.14 78.55 -59.81
C THR A 6 -10.72 77.33 -59.09
N THR A 7 -11.50 77.49 -58.12
CA THR A 7 -12.95 77.57 -57.83
C THR A 7 -13.78 76.28 -58.06
N LEU A 8 -14.50 75.94 -56.97
CA LEU A 8 -15.87 75.45 -56.78
C LEU A 8 -16.30 74.04 -57.22
N GLY A 9 -16.87 73.35 -56.24
CA GLY A 9 -17.75 72.23 -56.46
C GLY A 9 -18.18 71.52 -55.17
N ILE A 10 -19.13 72.15 -54.42
CA ILE A 10 -19.76 71.57 -53.24
C ILE A 10 -20.70 70.44 -53.70
N ARG A 11 -20.50 69.21 -53.23
CA ARG A 11 -21.57 68.22 -53.14
C ARG A 11 -21.49 67.46 -51.82
N ALA A 12 -22.46 67.73 -50.97
CA ALA A 12 -22.72 67.00 -49.74
C ALA A 12 -23.06 65.49 -49.99
N ARG A 13 -22.35 64.62 -49.43
CA ARG A 13 -22.77 63.18 -49.29
C ARG A 13 -22.88 62.84 -47.83
N ARG A 14 -24.10 62.44 -47.44
CA ARG A 14 -24.49 61.90 -46.11
C ARG A 14 -23.63 60.70 -45.77
N TRP A 15 -22.95 60.79 -44.67
CA TRP A 15 -22.30 59.63 -44.06
C TRP A 15 -23.30 58.92 -43.13
N GLN A 16 -23.70 57.69 -43.51
CA GLN A 16 -24.42 56.78 -42.63
C GLN A 16 -23.37 56.09 -41.72
N TRP A 17 -23.49 56.29 -40.42
CA TRP A 17 -22.72 55.61 -39.42
C TRP A 17 -23.30 54.23 -39.26
N LEU A 18 -22.61 53.19 -39.75
CA LEU A 18 -22.81 51.78 -39.35
C LEU A 18 -22.01 51.54 -38.09
N ALA A 19 -22.69 51.50 -36.95
CA ALA A 19 -22.12 51.02 -35.67
C ALA A 19 -21.95 49.51 -35.76
N ALA A 20 -20.71 49.02 -35.93
CA ALA A 20 -20.36 47.61 -35.77
C ALA A 20 -20.30 47.30 -34.29
N ALA A 21 -21.32 46.65 -33.74
CA ALA A 21 -21.30 46.07 -32.41
C ALA A 21 -20.38 44.82 -32.42
N LEU A 22 -19.16 44.95 -31.91
CA LEU A 22 -18.28 43.85 -31.60
C LEU A 22 -18.89 43.10 -30.40
N LEU A 23 -19.55 41.96 -30.67
CA LEU A 23 -19.92 40.95 -29.66
C LEU A 23 -18.63 40.30 -29.12
N TRP A 24 -18.19 40.71 -27.96
CA TRP A 24 -17.22 40.00 -27.18
C TRP A 24 -17.89 38.70 -26.67
N ILE A 25 -17.60 37.57 -27.32
CA ILE A 25 -17.90 36.23 -26.78
C ILE A 25 -16.76 35.91 -25.81
N PRO A 26 -16.99 35.79 -24.50
CA PRO A 26 -15.97 35.29 -23.63
C PRO A 26 -15.72 33.80 -23.99
N SER A 27 -14.57 33.52 -24.57
CA SER A 27 -14.10 32.15 -24.72
C SER A 27 -13.95 31.56 -23.31
N ALA A 28 -14.94 30.79 -22.88
CA ALA A 28 -14.79 29.94 -21.73
C ALA A 28 -13.64 29.00 -22.05
N LEU A 29 -12.45 29.25 -21.48
CA LEU A 29 -11.38 28.29 -21.43
C LEU A 29 -11.97 27.04 -20.73
N ALA A 30 -12.27 26.00 -21.51
CA ALA A 30 -12.52 24.69 -20.94
C ALA A 30 -11.30 24.36 -20.07
N PRO A 31 -11.49 23.90 -18.81
CA PRO A 31 -10.39 23.46 -18.00
C PRO A 31 -9.65 22.38 -18.80
N ALA A 32 -8.34 22.57 -18.99
CA ALA A 32 -7.49 21.56 -19.57
C ALA A 32 -7.75 20.23 -18.80
N PRO A 33 -7.89 19.08 -19.47
CA PRO A 33 -8.03 17.81 -18.78
C PRO A 33 -6.86 17.72 -17.81
N ALA A 34 -7.17 17.54 -16.52
CA ALA A 34 -6.15 17.31 -15.51
C ALA A 34 -5.38 16.05 -15.97
N THR A 35 -4.18 16.25 -16.50
CA THR A 35 -3.28 15.14 -16.77
C THR A 35 -3.12 14.43 -15.45
N ALA A 36 -3.39 13.11 -15.43
CA ALA A 36 -3.19 12.30 -14.25
C ALA A 36 -1.77 12.56 -13.73
N ALA A 37 -1.68 13.21 -12.57
CA ALA A 37 -0.41 13.69 -12.03
C ALA A 37 0.50 12.53 -11.62
N PHE A 38 -0.08 11.33 -11.45
CA PHE A 38 0.54 10.10 -11.00
C PHE A 38 0.09 8.93 -11.89
N GLY A 39 0.84 7.84 -11.83
CA GLY A 39 0.56 6.64 -12.62
C GLY A 39 1.63 6.40 -13.71
N PRO A 40 1.50 5.33 -14.49
CA PRO A 40 0.42 4.35 -14.45
C PRO A 40 0.49 3.44 -13.21
N LEU A 41 -0.63 2.77 -12.88
CA LEU A 41 -0.60 1.63 -11.96
C LEU A 41 0.19 0.47 -12.56
N PRO A 42 0.80 -0.39 -11.73
CA PRO A 42 1.32 -1.66 -12.18
C PRO A 42 0.25 -2.50 -12.90
N PRO A 43 0.65 -3.41 -13.80
CA PRO A 43 -0.29 -4.28 -14.49
C PRO A 43 -1.14 -5.08 -13.50
N ALA A 44 -2.44 -5.18 -13.75
CA ALA A 44 -3.33 -6.01 -12.96
C ALA A 44 -2.87 -7.48 -13.01
N ASN A 45 -2.83 -8.13 -11.85
CA ASN A 45 -2.48 -9.54 -11.77
C ASN A 45 -3.74 -10.39 -12.01
N PRO A 46 -3.78 -11.26 -13.03
CA PRO A 46 -4.96 -12.07 -13.33
C PRO A 46 -5.29 -13.12 -12.25
N ALA A 47 -4.35 -13.42 -11.36
CA ALA A 47 -4.55 -14.34 -10.23
C ALA A 47 -5.02 -13.63 -8.95
N THR A 48 -5.37 -12.35 -9.04
CA THR A 48 -6.04 -11.61 -7.96
C THR A 48 -7.37 -11.05 -8.45
N ALA A 49 -8.28 -10.78 -7.53
CA ALA A 49 -9.54 -10.13 -7.88
C ALA A 49 -9.29 -8.76 -8.54
N ALA A 50 -10.04 -8.50 -9.61
CA ALA A 50 -9.78 -7.39 -10.54
C ALA A 50 -10.37 -6.06 -10.05
N ASN A 51 -10.03 -5.62 -8.83
CA ASN A 51 -10.65 -4.41 -8.26
C ASN A 51 -9.70 -3.44 -7.55
N GLY A 52 -8.37 -3.71 -7.51
CA GLY A 52 -7.41 -2.84 -6.84
C GLY A 52 -7.53 -2.78 -5.30
N ALA A 53 -8.29 -3.70 -4.68
CA ALA A 53 -8.44 -3.83 -3.23
C ALA A 53 -8.14 -5.27 -2.75
N ALA A 54 -7.60 -6.11 -3.63
CA ALA A 54 -7.35 -7.52 -3.40
C ALA A 54 -6.06 -7.83 -2.63
N THR A 55 -5.20 -6.84 -2.40
CA THR A 55 -3.93 -7.01 -1.68
C THR A 55 -3.74 -5.90 -0.65
N MET A 56 -2.98 -6.18 0.40
CA MET A 56 -2.74 -5.24 1.51
C MET A 56 -2.14 -3.90 1.04
N HIS A 57 -1.31 -3.88 0.01
CA HIS A 57 -0.65 -2.67 -0.50
C HIS A 57 -1.24 -2.16 -1.83
N GLY A 58 -2.51 -2.49 -2.14
CA GLY A 58 -3.25 -2.00 -3.29
C GLY A 58 -3.18 -2.93 -4.51
N ASP A 59 -2.00 -3.41 -4.85
CA ASP A 59 -1.76 -4.33 -5.97
C ASP A 59 -0.63 -5.33 -5.66
N SER A 60 -0.41 -6.31 -6.53
CA SER A 60 0.65 -7.32 -6.35
C SER A 60 2.06 -6.73 -6.37
N ALA A 61 2.25 -5.55 -6.95
CA ALA A 61 3.51 -4.81 -6.97
C ALA A 61 3.75 -4.02 -5.66
N SER A 62 2.78 -4.04 -4.74
CA SER A 62 2.77 -3.30 -3.48
C SER A 62 2.93 -1.79 -3.66
N SER A 63 2.40 -1.22 -4.76
CA SER A 63 2.62 0.18 -5.11
C SER A 63 2.08 1.18 -4.07
N GLY A 64 1.16 0.78 -3.22
CA GLY A 64 0.47 1.67 -2.28
C GLY A 64 -0.54 2.59 -2.96
N SER A 65 -0.73 2.44 -4.27
CA SER A 65 -1.64 3.25 -5.09
C SER A 65 -2.93 2.49 -5.38
N THR A 66 -4.00 3.24 -5.64
CA THR A 66 -5.31 2.68 -5.99
C THR A 66 -5.96 3.47 -7.13
N PRO A 67 -6.74 2.80 -8.00
CA PRO A 67 -7.52 3.52 -9.01
C PRO A 67 -8.75 4.24 -8.44
N PHE A 68 -9.16 3.94 -7.19
CA PHE A 68 -10.39 4.46 -6.60
C PHE A 68 -10.17 5.79 -5.90
N PRO A 69 -11.17 6.70 -5.97
CA PRO A 69 -11.18 7.89 -5.11
C PRO A 69 -11.46 7.48 -3.66
N GLY A 70 -10.79 8.16 -2.71
CA GLY A 70 -11.10 8.04 -1.30
C GLY A 70 -12.32 8.87 -0.88
N PRO A 71 -12.60 9.01 0.43
CA PRO A 71 -13.72 9.81 0.94
C PRO A 71 -13.68 11.28 0.50
N GLY A 72 -12.49 11.79 0.17
CA GLY A 72 -12.28 13.19 -0.20
C GLY A 72 -12.05 14.06 1.04
N THR A 73 -12.24 15.37 0.86
CA THR A 73 -11.97 16.39 1.90
C THR A 73 -13.23 16.86 2.62
N GLY A 74 -14.41 16.40 2.20
CA GLY A 74 -15.69 16.71 2.85
C GLY A 74 -15.90 15.93 4.14
N PRO A 75 -16.99 16.18 4.88
CA PRO A 75 -17.33 15.45 6.10
C PRO A 75 -17.40 13.94 5.87
N VAL A 76 -16.92 13.17 6.84
CA VAL A 76 -16.99 11.70 6.82
C VAL A 76 -17.90 11.15 7.89
N SER A 77 -18.51 10.00 7.59
CA SER A 77 -19.16 9.11 8.55
C SER A 77 -18.15 8.02 8.94
N VAL A 78 -17.98 7.81 10.24
CA VAL A 78 -17.07 6.82 10.81
C VAL A 78 -17.91 5.77 11.54
N GLN A 79 -17.69 4.50 11.20
CA GLN A 79 -18.27 3.35 11.88
C GLN A 79 -17.13 2.51 12.42
N PHE A 80 -17.24 2.00 13.63
CA PHE A 80 -16.23 1.20 14.29
C PHE A 80 -16.81 -0.15 14.69
N ALA A 81 -16.32 -1.21 14.06
CA ALA A 81 -16.60 -2.58 14.46
C ALA A 81 -15.55 -3.01 15.49
N GLU A 82 -15.95 -3.10 16.76
CA GLU A 82 -15.09 -3.57 17.84
C GLU A 82 -15.07 -5.10 17.88
N LEU A 83 -13.92 -5.70 17.55
CA LEU A 83 -13.79 -7.15 17.36
C LEU A 83 -12.92 -7.82 18.43
N GLY A 84 -12.23 -7.05 19.29
CA GLY A 84 -11.23 -7.57 20.22
C GLY A 84 -10.01 -8.18 19.51
N THR A 85 -9.77 -7.76 18.26
CA THR A 85 -8.72 -8.27 17.38
C THR A 85 -8.00 -7.14 16.68
N ALA A 86 -6.68 -7.23 16.51
CA ALA A 86 -5.92 -6.35 15.65
C ALA A 86 -6.06 -6.80 14.19
N CYS A 87 -6.45 -5.87 13.29
CA CYS A 87 -6.83 -6.20 11.91
C CYS A 87 -5.90 -5.55 10.87
N PRO A 88 -4.71 -6.12 10.59
CA PRO A 88 -3.73 -5.52 9.68
C PRO A 88 -4.16 -5.46 8.23
N SER A 89 -5.10 -6.30 7.80
CA SER A 89 -5.56 -6.38 6.40
C SER A 89 -7.07 -6.42 6.32
N VAL A 90 -7.65 -5.50 5.53
CA VAL A 90 -9.04 -5.57 5.08
C VAL A 90 -9.02 -5.48 3.56
N LEU A 91 -9.45 -6.53 2.90
CA LEU A 91 -9.36 -6.73 1.46
C LEU A 91 -10.76 -6.92 0.87
N ALA A 92 -10.91 -6.78 -0.44
CA ALA A 92 -12.15 -7.09 -1.10
C ALA A 92 -11.94 -7.74 -2.47
N GLY A 93 -12.83 -8.64 -2.81
CA GLY A 93 -12.93 -9.27 -4.11
C GLY A 93 -13.70 -8.45 -5.15
N ALA A 94 -13.96 -9.04 -6.31
CA ALA A 94 -14.76 -8.42 -7.38
C ALA A 94 -16.22 -8.21 -6.96
N ASP A 95 -16.69 -9.02 -6.02
CA ASP A 95 -18.02 -8.91 -5.38
C ASP A 95 -18.10 -7.74 -4.39
N ARG A 96 -16.96 -7.13 -4.02
CA ARG A 96 -16.83 -5.99 -3.08
C ARG A 96 -17.17 -6.32 -1.63
N MET A 97 -17.22 -7.60 -1.27
CA MET A 97 -17.37 -8.00 0.12
C MET A 97 -16.05 -7.78 0.85
N PRO A 98 -16.01 -6.99 1.95
CA PRO A 98 -14.80 -6.79 2.71
C PRO A 98 -14.49 -8.06 3.53
N VAL A 99 -13.27 -8.56 3.39
CA VAL A 99 -12.74 -9.68 4.17
C VAL A 99 -11.55 -9.19 4.97
N ALA A 100 -11.58 -9.36 6.27
CA ALA A 100 -10.51 -8.94 7.17
C ALA A 100 -9.75 -10.16 7.71
N LEU A 101 -8.41 -10.09 7.64
CA LEU A 101 -7.54 -11.00 8.38
C LEU A 101 -7.06 -10.27 9.63
N CYS A 102 -7.42 -10.81 10.79
CA CYS A 102 -7.16 -10.20 12.10
C CYS A 102 -6.41 -11.18 13.01
N THR A 103 -5.85 -10.68 14.10
CA THR A 103 -5.22 -11.48 15.15
C THR A 103 -5.87 -11.15 16.49
N SER A 104 -6.38 -12.16 17.18
CA SER A 104 -6.96 -12.03 18.51
C SER A 104 -5.93 -11.49 19.51
N ILE A 105 -6.27 -10.45 20.25
CA ILE A 105 -5.40 -9.86 21.27
C ILE A 105 -5.11 -10.86 22.38
N LEU A 106 -6.10 -11.67 22.77
CA LEU A 106 -5.99 -12.61 23.90
C LEU A 106 -5.31 -13.90 23.50
N SER A 107 -5.79 -14.57 22.44
CA SER A 107 -5.32 -15.90 22.04
C SER A 107 -4.14 -15.86 21.06
N ARG A 108 -3.87 -14.71 20.44
CA ARG A 108 -2.92 -14.52 19.32
C ARG A 108 -3.21 -15.44 18.12
N ALA A 109 -4.43 -15.95 18.03
CA ALA A 109 -4.89 -16.75 16.92
C ALA A 109 -5.36 -15.85 15.79
N PRO A 110 -5.08 -16.19 14.52
CA PRO A 110 -5.66 -15.50 13.37
C PRO A 110 -7.17 -15.75 13.31
N VAL A 111 -7.92 -14.72 12.94
CA VAL A 111 -9.37 -14.76 12.72
C VAL A 111 -9.67 -14.07 11.40
N VAL A 112 -10.44 -14.73 10.56
CA VAL A 112 -10.97 -14.13 9.32
C VAL A 112 -12.40 -13.67 9.58
N TYR A 113 -12.71 -12.43 9.20
CA TYR A 113 -14.05 -11.87 9.24
C TYR A 113 -14.52 -11.53 7.84
N LEU A 114 -15.76 -11.88 7.52
CA LEU A 114 -16.52 -11.29 6.43
C LEU A 114 -17.34 -10.13 6.99
N LEU A 115 -17.26 -8.95 6.37
CA LEU A 115 -17.91 -7.74 6.89
C LEU A 115 -19.06 -7.29 5.98
N ASP A 116 -20.06 -6.66 6.58
CA ASP A 116 -21.10 -5.94 5.85
C ASP A 116 -20.50 -4.69 5.19
N PRO A 117 -20.58 -4.55 3.86
CA PRO A 117 -20.00 -3.42 3.17
C PRO A 117 -20.65 -2.07 3.49
N SER A 118 -21.85 -2.06 4.08
CA SER A 118 -22.58 -0.85 4.44
C SER A 118 -22.28 -0.36 5.85
N THR A 119 -22.01 -1.27 6.79
CA THR A 119 -21.80 -0.96 8.21
C THR A 119 -20.38 -1.25 8.70
N GLY A 120 -19.67 -2.20 8.08
CA GLY A 120 -18.39 -2.71 8.57
C GLY A 120 -18.51 -3.79 9.65
N GLU A 121 -19.73 -4.13 10.07
CA GLU A 121 -19.99 -5.15 11.09
C GLU A 121 -19.75 -6.57 10.55
N PRO A 122 -19.33 -7.53 11.40
CA PRO A 122 -19.09 -8.90 10.96
C PRO A 122 -20.38 -9.64 10.59
N LEU A 123 -20.37 -10.23 9.41
CA LEU A 123 -21.41 -11.15 8.91
C LEU A 123 -21.09 -12.62 9.22
N ALA A 124 -19.82 -12.96 9.21
CA ALA A 124 -19.31 -14.29 9.55
C ALA A 124 -17.87 -14.19 10.05
N SER A 125 -17.40 -15.21 10.79
CA SER A 125 -16.02 -15.32 11.24
C SER A 125 -15.52 -16.75 11.18
N LEU A 126 -14.20 -16.91 10.98
CA LEU A 126 -13.51 -18.20 10.97
C LEU A 126 -12.21 -18.09 11.78
N ASN A 127 -12.10 -18.87 12.87
CA ASN A 127 -10.89 -18.96 13.63
C ASN A 127 -9.90 -19.92 12.96
N LEU A 128 -8.63 -19.54 12.90
CA LEU A 128 -7.56 -20.35 12.38
C LEU A 128 -6.62 -20.83 13.52
N PRO A 129 -5.83 -21.89 13.31
CA PRO A 129 -4.88 -22.37 14.32
C PRO A 129 -3.92 -21.25 14.77
N ALA A 130 -3.69 -21.15 16.07
CA ALA A 130 -2.75 -20.17 16.62
C ALA A 130 -1.32 -20.52 16.23
N GLY A 131 -0.58 -19.55 15.73
CA GLY A 131 0.86 -19.63 15.49
C GLY A 131 1.59 -18.63 16.38
N GLY A 132 2.79 -18.99 16.83
CA GLY A 132 3.52 -18.28 17.87
C GLY A 132 3.92 -16.83 17.60
N ASN A 133 3.66 -16.26 16.44
CA ASN A 133 4.08 -14.91 16.08
C ASN A 133 2.88 -14.00 15.92
N LEU A 134 2.85 -12.85 16.65
CA LEU A 134 1.74 -11.88 16.63
C LEU A 134 1.46 -11.34 15.20
N PHE A 135 2.48 -11.30 14.36
CA PHE A 135 2.40 -10.83 12.98
C PHE A 135 2.58 -11.96 11.95
N GLY A 136 2.73 -13.21 12.40
CA GLY A 136 2.81 -14.37 11.50
C GLY A 136 1.46 -14.64 10.84
N GLY A 137 1.44 -14.57 9.49
CA GLY A 137 0.22 -14.80 8.72
C GLY A 137 -0.68 -13.59 8.52
N VAL A 138 -0.18 -12.36 8.79
CA VAL A 138 -0.96 -11.13 8.55
C VAL A 138 -1.11 -10.75 7.07
N TYR A 139 -0.31 -11.34 6.19
CA TYR A 139 -0.37 -11.08 4.77
C TYR A 139 -1.26 -12.09 4.07
N ALA A 140 -2.16 -11.57 3.26
CA ALA A 140 -3.14 -12.31 2.49
C ALA A 140 -3.46 -11.56 1.20
N TYR A 141 -4.12 -12.22 0.27
CA TYR A 141 -4.72 -11.57 -0.89
C TYR A 141 -6.05 -12.25 -1.24
N ILE A 142 -6.89 -11.56 -2.02
CA ILE A 142 -8.11 -12.13 -2.59
C ILE A 142 -7.77 -12.61 -4.01
N ASP A 143 -8.00 -13.90 -4.29
CA ASP A 143 -7.75 -14.47 -5.60
C ASP A 143 -8.85 -14.13 -6.62
N GLU A 144 -8.68 -14.61 -7.85
CA GLU A 144 -9.58 -14.38 -8.99
C GLU A 144 -11.00 -14.90 -8.80
N ASP A 145 -11.20 -15.82 -7.84
CA ASP A 145 -12.50 -16.40 -7.48
C ASP A 145 -13.08 -15.81 -6.18
N ASP A 146 -12.60 -14.62 -5.77
CA ASP A 146 -13.03 -13.90 -4.56
C ASP A 146 -12.75 -14.65 -3.25
N ARG A 147 -11.73 -15.55 -3.22
CA ARG A 147 -11.32 -16.28 -2.02
C ARG A 147 -10.12 -15.62 -1.34
N LEU A 148 -10.15 -15.57 -0.01
CA LEU A 148 -8.98 -15.16 0.76
C LEU A 148 -7.92 -16.26 0.72
N VAL A 149 -6.69 -15.87 0.34
CA VAL A 149 -5.53 -16.76 0.30
C VAL A 149 -4.54 -16.34 1.36
N LEU A 150 -4.16 -17.25 2.24
CA LEU A 150 -3.18 -17.04 3.31
C LEU A 150 -2.42 -18.32 3.61
N VAL A 151 -1.38 -18.23 4.45
CA VAL A 151 -0.70 -19.40 5.01
C VAL A 151 -0.93 -19.41 6.52
N ASP A 152 -1.41 -20.53 7.04
CA ASP A 152 -1.66 -20.70 8.47
C ASP A 152 -0.40 -21.08 9.28
N ALA A 153 -0.57 -21.24 10.58
CA ALA A 153 0.51 -21.59 11.49
C ALA A 153 1.09 -23.01 11.27
N ASN A 154 0.36 -23.89 10.60
CA ASN A 154 0.83 -25.24 10.25
C ASN A 154 1.67 -25.24 8.96
N GLY A 155 1.76 -24.08 8.30
CA GLY A 155 2.40 -23.95 6.99
C GLY A 155 1.51 -24.44 5.86
N ASP A 156 0.20 -24.36 6.00
CA ASP A 156 -0.76 -24.73 4.98
C ASP A 156 -1.25 -23.49 4.23
N LEU A 157 -1.08 -23.47 2.92
CA LEU A 157 -1.62 -22.45 2.02
C LEU A 157 -3.12 -22.73 1.85
N LEU A 158 -3.94 -21.88 2.45
CA LEU A 158 -5.39 -22.00 2.50
C LEU A 158 -6.06 -21.09 1.49
N ARG A 159 -7.21 -21.54 0.96
CA ARG A 159 -8.20 -20.69 0.29
C ARG A 159 -9.50 -20.74 1.07
N ILE A 160 -9.99 -19.57 1.45
CA ILE A 160 -11.20 -19.40 2.24
C ILE A 160 -12.23 -18.67 1.39
N ALA A 161 -13.34 -19.34 1.12
CA ALA A 161 -14.48 -18.76 0.40
C ALA A 161 -15.52 -18.25 1.39
N HIS A 162 -16.30 -17.26 0.99
CA HIS A 162 -17.50 -16.84 1.68
C HIS A 162 -18.73 -17.19 0.84
N THR A 163 -19.75 -17.68 1.50
CA THR A 163 -21.00 -18.09 0.85
C THR A 163 -22.20 -17.64 1.66
N ILE A 164 -23.32 -17.46 0.98
CA ILE A 164 -24.60 -17.18 1.63
C ILE A 164 -25.49 -18.42 1.53
N GLY A 165 -25.92 -18.93 2.67
CA GLY A 165 -26.82 -20.08 2.72
C GLY A 165 -28.26 -19.75 2.31
N ALA A 166 -29.07 -20.79 2.10
CA ALA A 166 -30.48 -20.63 1.74
C ALA A 166 -31.33 -19.87 2.79
N ASN A 167 -30.85 -19.87 4.04
CA ASN A 167 -31.45 -19.11 5.16
C ASN A 167 -30.98 -17.64 5.22
N GLY A 168 -30.17 -17.19 4.27
CA GLY A 168 -29.59 -15.85 4.24
C GLY A 168 -28.39 -15.63 5.18
N ALA A 169 -27.91 -16.65 5.89
CA ALA A 169 -26.74 -16.56 6.74
C ALA A 169 -25.45 -16.69 5.90
N TRP A 170 -24.45 -15.86 6.21
CA TRP A 170 -23.12 -15.94 5.63
C TRP A 170 -22.26 -16.95 6.37
N SER A 171 -21.37 -17.63 5.64
CA SER A 171 -20.31 -18.50 6.18
C SER A 171 -18.97 -18.22 5.53
N LEU A 172 -17.91 -18.64 6.22
CA LEU A 172 -16.52 -18.68 5.75
C LEU A 172 -16.03 -20.12 5.83
N ASP A 173 -15.60 -20.68 4.70
CA ASP A 173 -15.24 -22.09 4.60
C ASP A 173 -13.87 -22.25 3.94
N ILE A 174 -12.99 -23.12 4.51
CA ILE A 174 -11.74 -23.52 3.87
C ILE A 174 -12.08 -24.46 2.71
N VAL A 175 -11.93 -23.98 1.50
CA VAL A 175 -12.27 -24.73 0.28
C VAL A 175 -11.06 -25.41 -0.39
N SER A 176 -9.84 -25.03 0.00
CA SER A 176 -8.60 -25.64 -0.50
C SER A 176 -7.47 -25.46 0.51
N SER A 177 -6.63 -26.49 0.62
CA SER A 177 -5.41 -26.48 1.42
C SER A 177 -4.27 -27.16 0.64
N LEU A 178 -3.07 -26.56 0.70
CA LEU A 178 -1.83 -27.10 0.16
C LEU A 178 -0.71 -26.95 1.19
N SER A 179 -0.18 -28.05 1.71
CA SER A 179 0.88 -27.98 2.72
C SER A 179 2.22 -27.57 2.13
N LEU A 180 2.80 -26.50 2.66
CA LEU A 180 4.17 -26.05 2.40
C LEU A 180 5.17 -26.73 3.32
N ALA A 181 4.71 -27.31 4.44
CA ALA A 181 5.53 -27.83 5.53
C ALA A 181 6.59 -28.84 5.09
N PRO A 182 6.32 -29.81 4.16
CA PRO A 182 7.36 -30.74 3.72
C PRO A 182 8.55 -30.04 3.06
N ALA A 183 8.28 -29.02 2.22
CA ALA A 183 9.33 -28.27 1.52
C ALA A 183 10.09 -27.34 2.47
N LEU A 184 9.40 -26.70 3.44
CA LEU A 184 10.01 -25.86 4.47
C LEU A 184 10.91 -26.67 5.39
N ARG A 185 10.46 -27.81 5.89
CA ARG A 185 11.30 -28.72 6.71
C ARG A 185 12.52 -29.23 5.96
N ALA A 186 12.38 -29.49 4.65
CA ALA A 186 13.52 -29.87 3.82
C ALA A 186 14.55 -28.73 3.66
N ALA A 187 14.11 -27.47 3.68
CA ALA A 187 14.97 -26.30 3.57
C ALA A 187 15.66 -25.90 4.89
N CYS A 188 14.95 -26.00 6.03
CA CYS A 188 15.38 -25.50 7.34
C CYS A 188 15.62 -26.60 8.39
N GLY A 189 15.42 -27.86 8.05
CA GLY A 189 15.54 -28.97 8.99
C GLY A 189 14.21 -29.31 9.69
N SER A 190 14.10 -29.10 11.01
CA SER A 190 12.97 -29.61 11.82
C SER A 190 11.76 -28.66 11.91
N ASP A 191 11.88 -27.40 11.54
CA ASP A 191 10.82 -26.40 11.71
C ASP A 191 10.23 -25.88 10.39
N LEU A 192 9.39 -24.86 10.46
CA LEU A 192 8.76 -24.19 9.32
C LEU A 192 9.52 -22.93 8.88
N CYS A 193 10.83 -22.88 9.10
CA CYS A 193 11.66 -21.70 8.75
C CYS A 193 11.15 -20.40 9.40
N GLY A 194 10.74 -20.47 10.66
CA GLY A 194 10.16 -19.33 11.38
C GLY A 194 8.74 -18.92 10.93
N GLY A 195 8.15 -19.66 10.00
CA GLY A 195 6.82 -19.36 9.44
C GLY A 195 6.82 -18.42 8.23
N VAL A 196 5.75 -18.46 7.46
CA VAL A 196 5.56 -17.61 6.28
C VAL A 196 5.13 -16.20 6.72
N VAL A 197 5.86 -15.19 6.27
CA VAL A 197 5.62 -13.76 6.59
C VAL A 197 5.20 -12.94 5.38
N GLY A 198 5.27 -13.46 4.17
CA GLY A 198 4.84 -12.77 2.98
C GLY A 198 4.41 -13.75 1.90
N LEU A 199 3.32 -13.42 1.19
CA LEU A 199 2.87 -14.17 0.03
C LEU A 199 2.24 -13.25 -1.01
N ALA A 200 2.39 -13.63 -2.28
CA ALA A 200 1.76 -12.95 -3.41
C ALA A 200 1.66 -13.92 -4.61
N PRO A 201 0.59 -13.87 -5.42
CA PRO A 201 0.52 -14.67 -6.63
C PRO A 201 1.37 -14.07 -7.75
N ASP A 202 1.88 -14.92 -8.64
CA ASP A 202 2.42 -14.49 -9.92
C ASP A 202 1.34 -14.51 -11.03
N TRP A 203 1.69 -14.02 -12.22
CA TRP A 203 0.78 -13.95 -13.37
C TRP A 203 0.41 -15.32 -13.97
N THR A 204 0.97 -16.41 -13.42
CA THR A 204 0.66 -17.80 -13.81
C THR A 204 -0.24 -18.51 -12.80
N GLY A 205 -0.65 -17.83 -11.72
CA GLY A 205 -1.44 -18.37 -10.62
C GLY A 205 -0.65 -19.20 -9.61
N ARG A 206 0.69 -19.18 -9.70
CA ARG A 206 1.55 -19.73 -8.64
C ARG A 206 1.66 -18.74 -7.50
N VAL A 207 1.78 -19.24 -6.27
CA VAL A 207 1.91 -18.41 -5.08
C VAL A 207 3.37 -18.39 -4.64
N TRP A 208 3.98 -17.20 -4.71
CA TRP A 208 5.26 -16.94 -4.09
C TRP A 208 5.07 -16.71 -2.59
N PHE A 209 6.02 -17.16 -1.81
CA PHE A 209 6.05 -16.92 -0.36
C PHE A 209 7.48 -16.69 0.13
N ALA A 210 7.59 -16.04 1.28
CA ALA A 210 8.83 -15.89 2.03
C ALA A 210 8.60 -16.21 3.50
N THR A 211 9.62 -16.79 4.15
CA THR A 211 9.59 -17.13 5.57
C THR A 211 10.51 -16.22 6.38
N THR A 212 10.26 -16.11 7.67
CA THR A 212 11.09 -15.32 8.60
C THR A 212 12.57 -15.66 8.46
N ASP A 213 12.95 -16.94 8.32
CA ASP A 213 14.35 -17.38 8.27
C ASP A 213 14.94 -17.34 6.84
N GLY A 214 14.40 -16.46 5.98
CA GLY A 214 15.01 -16.15 4.68
C GLY A 214 14.88 -17.25 3.63
N VAL A 215 13.84 -18.08 3.69
CA VAL A 215 13.51 -19.03 2.63
C VAL A 215 12.43 -18.42 1.73
N ALA A 216 12.71 -18.30 0.44
CA ALA A 216 11.73 -17.96 -0.57
C ALA A 216 11.23 -19.21 -1.29
N GLY A 217 9.95 -19.27 -1.64
CA GLY A 217 9.38 -20.41 -2.31
C GLY A 217 8.29 -20.08 -3.31
N ILE A 218 7.94 -21.07 -4.12
CA ILE A 218 6.83 -21.07 -5.05
C ILE A 218 5.99 -22.32 -4.79
N ALA A 219 4.71 -22.13 -4.53
CA ALA A 219 3.69 -23.17 -4.51
C ALA A 219 2.87 -23.11 -5.79
N ASP A 220 2.68 -24.21 -6.47
CA ASP A 220 1.77 -24.33 -7.61
C ASP A 220 0.52 -25.13 -7.19
N PRO A 221 -0.62 -24.47 -6.93
CA PRO A 221 -1.83 -25.12 -6.43
C PRO A 221 -2.41 -26.16 -7.42
N ARG A 222 -2.11 -26.02 -8.72
CA ARG A 222 -2.63 -26.92 -9.76
C ARG A 222 -1.91 -28.27 -9.77
N THR A 223 -0.63 -28.29 -9.37
CA THR A 223 0.20 -29.49 -9.38
C THR A 223 0.55 -30.01 -7.98
N GLY A 224 0.25 -29.22 -6.95
CA GLY A 224 0.67 -29.47 -5.56
C GLY A 224 2.17 -29.32 -5.34
N SER A 225 2.93 -28.82 -6.34
CA SER A 225 4.39 -28.72 -6.21
C SER A 225 4.80 -27.49 -5.40
N VAL A 226 5.75 -27.67 -4.49
CA VAL A 226 6.39 -26.59 -3.73
C VAL A 226 7.89 -26.65 -3.96
N ARG A 227 8.50 -25.53 -4.28
CA ARG A 227 9.93 -25.36 -4.53
C ARG A 227 10.47 -24.18 -3.78
N THR A 228 11.64 -24.29 -3.19
CA THR A 228 12.25 -23.29 -2.33
C THR A 228 13.66 -22.92 -2.76
N VAL A 229 14.13 -21.76 -2.32
CA VAL A 229 15.51 -21.30 -2.36
C VAL A 229 15.82 -20.55 -1.07
N VAL A 230 16.99 -20.78 -0.49
CA VAL A 230 17.50 -19.99 0.63
C VAL A 230 18.09 -18.69 0.04
N LEU A 231 17.71 -17.54 0.62
CA LEU A 231 18.19 -16.22 0.19
C LEU A 231 19.65 -16.01 0.64
N GLY A 232 19.88 -15.36 1.75
CA GLY A 232 21.20 -15.22 2.36
C GLY A 232 21.29 -16.11 3.61
N ARG A 233 22.50 -16.56 3.91
CA ARG A 233 22.69 -17.39 5.12
C ARG A 233 22.50 -16.54 6.37
N GLY A 234 21.51 -16.90 7.20
CA GLY A 234 21.15 -16.20 8.42
C GLY A 234 20.45 -14.85 8.21
N GLU A 235 20.05 -14.55 6.97
CA GLU A 235 19.22 -13.37 6.68
C GLU A 235 17.75 -13.65 7.00
N GLN A 236 17.04 -12.64 7.51
CA GLN A 236 15.64 -12.74 7.91
C GLN A 236 14.75 -11.86 7.02
N VAL A 237 13.53 -12.31 6.77
CA VAL A 237 12.47 -11.52 6.12
C VAL A 237 11.45 -11.10 7.17
N ALA A 238 11.23 -9.81 7.30
CA ALA A 238 10.33 -9.25 8.31
C ALA A 238 8.94 -8.91 7.76
N ASN A 239 8.83 -8.60 6.47
CA ASN A 239 7.62 -8.09 5.86
C ASN A 239 7.25 -8.84 4.57
N SER A 240 6.23 -8.32 3.85
CA SER A 240 5.69 -8.96 2.67
C SER A 240 6.63 -8.90 1.47
N ILE A 241 6.20 -9.52 0.40
CA ILE A 241 6.88 -9.62 -0.89
C ILE A 241 6.02 -8.97 -1.97
N SER A 242 6.62 -8.65 -3.11
CA SER A 242 5.93 -8.02 -4.22
C SER A 242 6.19 -8.74 -5.53
N THR A 243 5.18 -8.84 -6.38
CA THR A 243 5.27 -9.50 -7.68
C THR A 243 4.86 -8.58 -8.81
N VAL A 244 5.56 -8.72 -9.94
CA VAL A 244 5.22 -8.11 -11.22
C VAL A 244 5.36 -9.18 -12.32
N PRO A 245 4.91 -8.95 -13.57
CA PRO A 245 5.05 -9.95 -14.63
C PRO A 245 6.47 -10.50 -14.74
N GLY A 246 6.64 -11.77 -14.32
CA GLY A 246 7.89 -12.51 -14.40
C GLY A 246 8.93 -12.24 -13.30
N GLU A 247 8.67 -11.39 -12.33
CA GLU A 247 9.62 -11.03 -11.27
C GLU A 247 8.96 -10.93 -9.89
N THR A 248 9.75 -11.24 -8.87
CA THR A 248 9.37 -11.14 -7.45
C THR A 248 10.47 -10.41 -6.68
N ALA A 249 10.10 -9.48 -5.84
CA ALA A 249 11.01 -8.77 -4.95
C ALA A 249 10.81 -9.19 -3.50
N ILE A 250 11.91 -9.45 -2.80
CA ILE A 250 11.95 -9.80 -1.38
C ILE A 250 13.08 -8.99 -0.73
N ALA A 251 12.79 -8.36 0.39
CA ALA A 251 13.82 -7.72 1.21
C ALA A 251 14.09 -8.56 2.46
N THR A 252 15.36 -8.79 2.74
CA THR A 252 15.82 -9.32 4.02
C THR A 252 16.35 -8.18 4.89
N ASP A 253 16.71 -8.47 6.11
CA ASP A 253 17.40 -7.55 7.01
C ASP A 253 18.82 -7.15 6.54
N HIS A 254 19.30 -7.68 5.40
CA HIS A 254 20.63 -7.40 4.83
C HIS A 254 20.61 -6.97 3.37
N ALA A 255 19.60 -7.35 2.60
CA ALA A 255 19.62 -7.11 1.16
C ALA A 255 18.24 -7.12 0.51
N LEU A 256 18.14 -6.41 -0.60
CA LEU A 256 17.03 -6.52 -1.54
C LEU A 256 17.36 -7.57 -2.60
N TYR A 257 16.41 -8.46 -2.85
CA TYR A 257 16.50 -9.52 -3.85
C TYR A 257 15.47 -9.31 -4.97
N LEU A 258 15.90 -9.54 -6.19
CA LEU A 258 14.99 -9.76 -7.31
C LEU A 258 15.10 -11.22 -7.75
N LEU A 259 13.96 -11.89 -7.84
CA LEU A 259 13.85 -13.29 -8.20
C LEU A 259 13.01 -13.46 -9.46
N THR A 260 13.16 -14.62 -10.08
CA THR A 260 12.33 -15.10 -11.21
C THR A 260 11.98 -16.58 -10.99
N ALA A 261 10.92 -17.05 -11.63
CA ALA A 261 10.62 -18.47 -11.69
C ALA A 261 11.19 -19.08 -12.98
N THR A 262 11.75 -20.29 -12.88
CA THR A 262 11.98 -21.12 -14.08
C THR A 262 10.64 -21.60 -14.64
N SER A 263 10.63 -22.14 -15.87
CA SER A 263 9.43 -22.77 -16.46
C SER A 263 8.86 -23.91 -15.59
N ARG A 264 9.71 -24.56 -14.81
CA ARG A 264 9.33 -25.63 -13.85
C ARG A 264 8.90 -25.11 -12.48
N GLY A 265 8.73 -23.79 -12.30
CA GLY A 265 8.35 -23.20 -11.01
C GLY A 265 9.43 -23.23 -9.94
N VAL A 266 10.72 -23.28 -10.32
CA VAL A 266 11.82 -23.20 -9.36
C VAL A 266 12.20 -21.73 -9.17
N PRO A 267 12.21 -21.19 -7.93
CA PRO A 267 12.65 -19.83 -7.66
C PRO A 267 14.15 -19.68 -7.95
N ARG A 268 14.53 -18.56 -8.58
CA ARG A 268 15.89 -18.24 -8.93
C ARG A 268 16.23 -16.80 -8.62
N ILE A 269 17.29 -16.57 -7.84
CA ILE A 269 17.81 -15.24 -7.55
C ILE A 269 18.43 -14.65 -8.82
N THR A 270 17.89 -13.53 -9.27
CA THR A 270 18.36 -12.76 -10.42
C THR A 270 19.51 -11.85 -10.03
N TRP A 271 19.33 -11.10 -8.93
CA TRP A 271 20.36 -10.30 -8.30
C TRP A 271 20.06 -10.08 -6.82
N ARG A 272 21.08 -9.70 -6.09
CA ARG A 272 21.06 -9.28 -4.68
C ARG A 272 21.76 -7.94 -4.56
N ALA A 273 21.18 -6.98 -3.87
CA ALA A 273 21.76 -5.69 -3.54
C ALA A 273 21.77 -5.53 -2.01
N ALA A 274 22.94 -5.55 -1.41
CA ALA A 274 23.09 -5.19 0.00
C ALA A 274 22.76 -3.70 0.19
N TYR A 275 22.23 -3.36 1.36
CA TYR A 275 21.96 -2.00 1.79
C TYR A 275 22.51 -1.76 3.20
N ASP A 276 22.54 -0.52 3.66
CA ASP A 276 22.94 -0.19 5.02
C ASP A 276 21.83 -0.55 6.00
N ARG A 277 22.02 -1.66 6.74
CA ARG A 277 21.07 -2.11 7.76
C ARG A 277 21.17 -1.34 9.07
N GLY A 278 22.12 -0.42 9.18
CA GLY A 278 22.46 0.26 10.42
C GLY A 278 23.01 -0.67 11.51
N PRO A 279 23.56 -0.09 12.58
CA PRO A 279 24.16 -0.87 13.67
C PRO A 279 23.15 -1.42 14.67
N TYR A 280 21.89 -1.00 14.64
CA TYR A 280 20.83 -1.34 15.58
C TYR A 280 19.42 -1.13 15.01
N ARG A 281 18.45 -1.70 15.67
CA ARG A 281 17.04 -1.44 15.44
C ARG A 281 16.68 -0.07 16.02
N LYS A 282 16.04 0.79 15.22
CA LYS A 282 15.61 2.13 15.64
C LYS A 282 14.28 2.10 16.39
N PRO A 283 13.98 3.09 17.27
CA PRO A 283 12.65 3.26 17.87
C PRO A 283 11.58 3.38 16.78
N GLY A 284 10.45 2.70 16.97
CA GLY A 284 9.38 2.67 15.97
C GLY A 284 9.60 1.69 14.83
N GLN A 285 10.58 0.78 14.94
CA GLN A 285 10.77 -0.38 14.07
C GLN A 285 10.43 -1.67 14.81
N LEU A 286 9.90 -2.65 14.09
CA LEU A 286 9.61 -4.00 14.58
C LEU A 286 10.72 -4.98 14.25
N SER A 287 11.52 -4.69 13.23
CA SER A 287 12.65 -5.51 12.77
C SER A 287 13.93 -4.69 12.63
N HIS A 288 15.09 -5.34 12.57
CA HIS A 288 16.37 -4.71 12.27
C HIS A 288 16.60 -4.74 10.75
N GLY A 289 16.89 -3.60 10.16
CA GLY A 289 17.06 -3.45 8.72
C GLY A 289 15.92 -2.64 8.08
N THR A 290 15.58 -2.95 6.83
CA THR A 290 14.57 -2.16 6.10
C THR A 290 13.17 -2.25 6.69
N GLY A 291 12.77 -3.40 7.22
CA GLY A 291 11.40 -3.62 7.70
C GLY A 291 10.30 -3.42 6.64
N ALA A 292 10.61 -2.82 5.50
CA ALA A 292 9.63 -2.43 4.50
C ALA A 292 9.37 -3.52 3.45
N THR A 293 8.11 -3.66 3.03
CA THR A 293 7.78 -4.42 1.82
C THR A 293 8.38 -3.71 0.59
N PRO A 294 9.11 -4.40 -0.30
CA PRO A 294 9.60 -3.81 -1.54
C PRO A 294 8.48 -3.35 -2.45
N VAL A 295 8.67 -2.24 -3.17
CA VAL A 295 7.62 -1.60 -3.96
C VAL A 295 8.04 -1.46 -5.41
N PHE A 296 7.30 -2.09 -6.34
CA PHE A 296 7.45 -1.81 -7.76
C PHE A 296 6.56 -0.64 -8.19
N PHE A 297 7.12 0.22 -9.04
CA PHE A 297 6.42 1.35 -9.64
C PHE A 297 7.17 1.82 -10.89
N GLY A 298 6.69 2.86 -11.58
CA GLY A 298 7.43 3.43 -12.68
C GLY A 298 6.56 4.20 -13.68
N PRO A 299 7.18 5.05 -14.52
CA PRO A 299 6.45 6.03 -15.34
C PRO A 299 5.82 5.46 -16.61
N ARG A 300 6.13 4.24 -17.04
CA ARG A 300 5.66 3.67 -18.32
C ARG A 300 4.71 2.51 -18.14
N THR A 301 5.04 1.57 -17.25
CA THR A 301 4.26 0.36 -17.01
C THR A 301 4.02 0.11 -15.53
N GLY A 302 4.48 1.01 -14.65
CA GLY A 302 4.39 0.82 -13.21
C GLY A 302 5.32 -0.25 -12.64
N THR A 303 6.36 -0.68 -13.39
CA THR A 303 7.25 -1.79 -12.96
C THR A 303 8.74 -1.53 -13.22
N GLU A 304 9.09 -0.35 -13.69
CA GLU A 304 10.46 0.00 -14.07
C GLU A 304 11.40 0.14 -12.89
N TYR A 305 10.85 0.51 -11.74
CA TYR A 305 11.58 0.80 -10.52
C TYR A 305 11.18 -0.13 -9.39
N LEU A 306 12.14 -0.38 -8.50
CA LEU A 306 11.94 -1.14 -7.27
C LEU A 306 12.54 -0.35 -6.11
N ALA A 307 11.73 -0.01 -5.11
CA ALA A 307 12.12 0.79 -3.97
C ALA A 307 12.05 0.02 -2.64
N ILE A 308 12.96 0.37 -1.74
CA ILE A 308 12.92 0.11 -0.30
C ILE A 308 13.47 1.35 0.42
N THR A 309 13.26 1.45 1.72
CA THR A 309 14.13 2.26 2.60
C THR A 309 15.21 1.37 3.21
N ASP A 310 16.35 1.95 3.56
CA ASP A 310 17.39 1.27 4.34
C ASP A 310 17.21 1.54 5.85
N ASN A 311 18.25 1.27 6.66
CA ASN A 311 18.26 1.61 8.08
C ASN A 311 19.51 2.42 8.48
N ALA A 312 20.10 3.16 7.55
CA ALA A 312 21.26 4.00 7.79
C ALA A 312 21.05 5.00 8.94
N VAL A 313 22.11 5.35 9.64
CA VAL A 313 22.09 6.25 10.80
C VAL A 313 22.86 7.53 10.46
N PRO A 314 22.37 8.72 10.83
CA PRO A 314 21.19 9.01 11.67
C PRO A 314 19.86 8.92 10.92
N ALA A 315 19.83 9.14 9.62
CA ALA A 315 18.63 9.10 8.79
C ALA A 315 18.65 7.88 7.87
N GLU A 316 17.48 7.31 7.63
CA GLU A 316 17.30 6.28 6.61
C GLU A 316 17.38 6.86 5.21
N HIS A 317 17.73 6.03 4.23
CA HIS A 317 17.75 6.41 2.83
C HIS A 317 16.62 5.71 2.05
N LEU A 318 16.04 6.44 1.12
CA LEU A 318 15.24 5.84 0.06
C LEU A 318 16.18 5.32 -1.01
N LEU A 319 16.10 4.01 -1.26
CA LEU A 319 16.88 3.32 -2.29
C LEU A 319 15.96 2.91 -3.43
N VAL A 320 16.23 3.37 -4.66
CA VAL A 320 15.44 2.98 -5.84
C VAL A 320 16.36 2.35 -6.88
N TYR A 321 15.96 1.17 -7.35
CA TYR A 321 16.68 0.40 -8.35
C TYR A 321 15.91 0.33 -9.67
N ASN A 322 16.63 0.39 -10.80
CA ASN A 322 16.06 0.11 -12.11
C ASN A 322 16.00 -1.40 -12.34
N THR A 323 14.79 -1.97 -12.48
CA THR A 323 14.57 -3.42 -12.65
C THR A 323 14.97 -3.94 -14.03
N ARG A 324 15.08 -3.06 -15.03
CA ARG A 324 15.41 -3.38 -16.43
C ARG A 324 16.91 -3.31 -16.73
N ALA A 325 17.72 -2.88 -15.78
CA ALA A 325 19.15 -2.73 -15.96
C ALA A 325 19.84 -4.06 -16.32
N ARG A 326 20.76 -3.99 -17.29
CA ARG A 326 21.51 -5.12 -17.78
C ARG A 326 23.01 -4.92 -17.59
N SER A 327 23.74 -6.01 -17.40
CA SER A 327 25.20 -5.96 -17.32
C SER A 327 25.80 -5.52 -18.67
N ARG A 328 26.70 -4.53 -18.66
CA ARG A 328 27.44 -4.10 -19.86
C ARG A 328 28.30 -5.24 -20.45
N ARG A 329 28.85 -6.11 -19.60
CA ARG A 329 29.68 -7.25 -20.02
C ARG A 329 28.86 -8.48 -20.42
N ARG A 330 27.63 -8.63 -19.92
CA ARG A 330 26.72 -9.74 -20.17
C ARG A 330 25.30 -9.20 -20.40
N PRO A 331 24.97 -8.74 -21.63
CA PRO A 331 23.70 -8.03 -21.91
C PRO A 331 22.42 -8.82 -21.57
N HIS A 332 22.49 -10.14 -21.47
CA HIS A 332 21.36 -10.98 -21.06
C HIS A 332 21.18 -11.06 -19.54
N ARG A 333 22.17 -10.60 -18.74
CA ARG A 333 22.11 -10.65 -17.28
C ARG A 333 21.59 -9.35 -16.70
N LYS A 334 20.48 -9.40 -15.96
CA LYS A 334 20.00 -8.29 -15.13
C LYS A 334 20.98 -8.01 -14.01
N VAL A 335 21.07 -6.75 -13.60
CA VAL A 335 21.89 -6.29 -12.48
C VAL A 335 21.13 -5.29 -11.64
N ALA A 336 21.42 -5.24 -10.35
CA ALA A 336 20.95 -4.17 -9.49
C ALA A 336 21.63 -2.86 -9.91
N ARG A 337 20.85 -1.90 -10.41
CA ARG A 337 21.32 -0.55 -10.74
C ARG A 337 20.58 0.44 -9.85
N LEU A 338 21.27 0.94 -8.85
CA LEU A 338 20.78 2.00 -7.98
C LEU A 338 20.67 3.30 -8.79
N ILE A 339 19.52 3.94 -8.76
CA ILE A 339 19.22 5.20 -9.46
C ILE A 339 18.83 6.33 -8.50
N CYS A 340 18.50 5.99 -7.25
CA CYS A 340 18.26 6.93 -6.16
C CYS A 340 18.83 6.36 -4.88
N ASP A 341 19.59 7.19 -4.17
CA ASP A 341 20.08 6.99 -2.82
C ASP A 341 20.02 8.35 -2.15
N LEU A 342 18.95 8.54 -1.35
CA LEU A 342 18.64 9.86 -0.79
C LEU A 342 18.24 9.72 0.67
N PRO A 343 18.92 10.43 1.61
CA PRO A 343 18.45 10.49 2.99
C PRO A 343 17.10 11.18 3.05
N VAL A 344 16.13 10.52 3.70
CA VAL A 344 14.74 10.98 3.77
C VAL A 344 14.34 11.35 5.19
N LEU A 345 13.28 12.18 5.30
CA LEU A 345 12.69 12.60 6.58
C LEU A 345 13.69 13.35 7.47
N THR A 346 14.59 14.10 6.84
CA THR A 346 15.61 14.92 7.51
C THR A 346 15.18 16.39 7.64
N PRO A 347 15.72 17.18 8.57
CA PRO A 347 16.84 16.86 9.48
C PRO A 347 16.41 16.02 10.69
N GLY A 348 17.37 15.27 11.23
CA GLY A 348 17.22 14.46 12.43
C GLY A 348 17.23 12.96 12.14
N PRO A 349 17.07 12.12 13.18
CA PRO A 349 16.98 10.70 13.01
C PRO A 349 15.65 10.31 12.34
N SER A 350 15.69 9.35 11.44
CA SER A 350 14.51 8.79 10.78
C SER A 350 14.60 7.28 10.67
N GLY A 351 13.44 6.65 10.51
CA GLY A 351 13.28 5.21 10.36
C GLY A 351 11.83 4.87 10.02
N THR A 352 11.61 3.77 9.31
CA THR A 352 10.27 3.30 8.99
C THR A 352 10.18 1.77 8.94
N GLU A 353 9.00 1.26 9.27
CA GLU A 353 8.53 -0.11 8.94
C GLU A 353 7.55 -0.07 7.77
N ASN A 354 7.17 1.12 7.31
CA ASN A 354 6.17 1.28 6.27
C ASN A 354 6.74 1.05 4.88
N ALA A 355 6.01 0.31 4.05
CA ALA A 355 6.29 0.26 2.63
C ALA A 355 6.20 1.67 2.03
N PRO A 356 7.15 2.11 1.19
CA PRO A 356 6.99 3.31 0.40
C PRO A 356 5.74 3.23 -0.49
N VAL A 357 5.19 4.39 -0.90
CA VAL A 357 4.14 4.45 -1.91
C VAL A 357 4.75 4.94 -3.21
N GLY A 358 4.64 4.14 -4.28
CA GLY A 358 5.26 4.45 -5.56
C GLY A 358 4.25 4.70 -6.69
N SER A 359 4.43 5.76 -7.47
CA SER A 359 3.58 6.04 -8.63
C SER A 359 4.29 6.91 -9.66
N GLY A 360 4.36 6.44 -10.90
CA GLY A 360 5.05 7.16 -11.96
C GLY A 360 6.54 7.32 -11.65
N SER A 361 6.99 8.55 -11.48
CA SER A 361 8.37 8.85 -11.04
C SER A 361 8.43 9.29 -9.57
N SER A 362 7.34 9.20 -8.81
CA SER A 362 7.23 9.69 -7.45
C SER A 362 7.23 8.55 -6.43
N VAL A 363 7.86 8.78 -5.29
CA VAL A 363 7.83 7.90 -4.12
C VAL A 363 7.48 8.73 -2.89
N PHE A 364 6.61 8.18 -2.05
CA PHE A 364 6.24 8.78 -0.77
C PHE A 364 6.73 7.87 0.35
N VAL A 365 7.37 8.46 1.36
CA VAL A 365 7.92 7.77 2.53
C VAL A 365 7.31 8.37 3.78
N ALA A 366 6.78 7.53 4.67
CA ALA A 366 6.24 7.94 5.96
C ALA A 366 7.12 7.39 7.10
N SER A 367 7.44 8.23 8.07
CA SER A 367 8.28 7.85 9.22
C SER A 367 7.46 7.10 10.28
N THR A 368 8.06 6.03 10.81
CA THR A 368 7.58 5.40 12.05
C THR A 368 8.51 5.66 13.24
N TYR A 369 9.57 6.48 13.07
CA TYR A 369 10.57 6.72 14.09
C TYR A 369 9.95 7.20 15.41
N GLY A 370 10.17 6.42 16.46
CA GLY A 370 9.59 6.69 17.79
C GLY A 370 8.13 6.24 17.95
N TYR A 371 7.52 5.57 16.97
CA TYR A 371 6.15 5.07 17.11
C TYR A 371 6.04 4.06 18.27
N PRO A 372 5.13 4.29 19.25
CA PRO A 372 5.06 3.48 20.45
C PRO A 372 4.17 2.24 20.23
N TYR A 373 4.69 1.22 19.53
CA TYR A 373 3.95 -0.04 19.39
C TYR A 373 3.62 -0.63 20.76
N PRO A 374 2.39 -1.10 20.99
CA PRO A 374 1.96 -1.68 22.26
C PRO A 374 2.63 -3.02 22.58
N ALA A 375 3.16 -3.69 21.56
CA ALA A 375 3.90 -4.95 21.68
C ALA A 375 5.06 -5.00 20.69
N GLN A 376 6.10 -5.72 21.04
CA GLN A 376 7.25 -5.99 20.18
C GLN A 376 7.23 -7.46 19.74
N PRO A 377 7.79 -7.81 18.58
CA PRO A 377 7.98 -9.20 18.18
C PRO A 377 8.80 -9.97 19.22
N ALA A 378 8.47 -11.25 19.39
CA ALA A 378 9.24 -12.12 20.29
C ALA A 378 10.70 -12.21 19.83
N GLY A 379 11.64 -11.99 20.74
CA GLY A 379 13.07 -12.03 20.44
C GLY A 379 13.61 -10.82 19.69
N ALA A 380 12.80 -9.77 19.48
CA ALA A 380 13.28 -8.54 18.84
C ALA A 380 14.41 -7.88 19.64
N GLU A 381 15.47 -7.44 18.94
CA GLU A 381 16.56 -6.71 19.56
C GLU A 381 16.08 -5.41 20.22
N PRO A 382 16.69 -4.95 21.31
CA PRO A 382 16.38 -3.63 21.88
C PRO A 382 16.61 -2.50 20.87
N THR A 383 15.77 -1.46 20.94
CA THR A 383 15.95 -0.27 20.10
C THR A 383 17.03 0.66 20.66
N GLN A 384 17.71 1.39 19.76
CA GLN A 384 18.65 2.44 20.14
C GLN A 384 18.33 3.74 19.36
N PRO A 385 18.17 4.89 20.08
CA PRO A 385 17.94 4.98 21.54
C PRO A 385 16.67 4.25 21.96
N ALA A 386 16.53 4.00 23.24
CA ALA A 386 15.32 3.46 23.83
C ALA A 386 14.85 4.37 24.97
N PRO A 387 13.70 5.01 24.90
CA PRO A 387 12.79 5.26 23.76
C PRO A 387 13.16 6.53 22.98
N ALA A 388 12.35 6.89 21.98
CA ALA A 388 12.36 8.19 21.32
C ALA A 388 10.92 8.70 21.13
N PRO A 389 10.71 10.03 21.07
CA PRO A 389 9.41 10.57 20.70
C PRO A 389 9.00 10.17 19.28
N PHE A 390 7.72 9.96 19.04
CA PHE A 390 7.18 9.77 17.70
C PHE A 390 7.22 11.12 16.96
N THR A 391 8.23 11.31 16.12
CA THR A 391 8.43 12.56 15.38
C THR A 391 7.56 12.67 14.13
N GLY A 392 7.13 11.54 13.57
CA GLY A 392 6.40 11.52 12.30
C GLY A 392 7.24 11.95 11.11
N GLY A 393 6.57 12.42 10.09
CA GLY A 393 7.13 12.85 8.81
C GLY A 393 6.54 12.08 7.65
N LEU A 394 6.22 12.80 6.58
CA LEU A 394 5.80 12.25 5.29
C LEU A 394 6.50 13.07 4.20
N GLU A 395 7.16 12.40 3.28
CA GLU A 395 8.01 13.03 2.27
C GLU A 395 7.72 12.49 0.88
N ARG A 396 7.76 13.37 -0.14
CA ARG A 396 7.75 12.97 -1.54
C ARG A 396 9.14 13.19 -2.15
N VAL A 397 9.60 12.14 -2.83
CA VAL A 397 10.83 12.13 -3.63
C VAL A 397 10.47 11.81 -5.08
N ASP A 398 11.00 12.57 -6.03
CA ASP A 398 10.84 12.28 -7.46
C ASP A 398 12.16 11.79 -8.06
N ILE A 399 12.07 10.75 -8.88
CA ILE A 399 13.17 10.27 -9.72
C ILE A 399 13.35 11.26 -10.87
N LEU A 400 14.59 11.72 -11.06
CA LEU A 400 14.92 12.68 -12.11
C LEU A 400 14.85 12.06 -13.51
N ALA A 401 14.50 12.87 -14.49
CA ALA A 401 14.48 12.47 -15.90
C ALA A 401 15.86 11.88 -16.30
N GLY A 402 15.83 10.76 -17.06
CA GLY A 402 17.05 10.05 -17.43
C GLY A 402 17.66 9.19 -16.32
N GLU A 403 16.99 9.06 -15.17
CA GLU A 403 17.44 8.23 -14.04
C GLU A 403 18.81 8.66 -13.47
N HIS A 404 19.08 9.97 -13.46
CA HIS A 404 20.34 10.57 -12.94
C HIS A 404 20.23 10.98 -11.47
N GLY A 405 19.49 10.24 -10.66
CA GLY A 405 19.28 10.51 -9.25
C GLY A 405 17.82 10.84 -8.94
N CYS A 406 17.60 11.39 -7.79
CA CYS A 406 16.27 11.75 -7.27
C CYS A 406 16.37 13.03 -6.44
N LYS A 407 15.22 13.64 -6.16
CA LYS A 407 15.13 14.86 -5.35
C LYS A 407 13.90 14.86 -4.46
N ARG A 408 14.03 15.42 -3.28
CA ARG A 408 12.91 15.77 -2.42
C ARG A 408 12.06 16.84 -3.11
N VAL A 409 10.74 16.63 -3.15
CA VAL A 409 9.78 17.59 -3.69
C VAL A 409 9.13 18.38 -2.56
N TRP A 410 8.66 17.68 -1.55
CA TRP A 410 8.10 18.26 -0.33
C TRP A 410 8.27 17.31 0.87
N GLN A 411 8.18 17.87 2.06
CA GLN A 411 8.16 17.15 3.34
C GLN A 411 7.09 17.79 4.23
N SER A 412 6.36 16.95 4.95
CA SER A 412 5.37 17.29 5.97
C SER A 412 5.81 16.72 7.32
N THR A 413 5.42 17.36 8.40
CA THR A 413 5.64 16.89 9.78
C THR A 413 4.50 16.00 10.30
N LEU A 414 3.54 15.65 9.43
CA LEU A 414 2.39 14.82 9.80
C LEU A 414 2.84 13.49 10.40
N ARG A 415 2.30 13.14 11.57
CA ARG A 415 2.58 11.90 12.29
C ARG A 415 1.67 10.77 11.79
N SER A 416 2.05 10.16 10.67
CA SER A 416 1.27 9.08 10.05
C SER A 416 1.29 7.83 10.93
N ALA A 417 0.15 7.38 11.39
CA ALA A 417 -0.05 6.16 12.17
C ALA A 417 -0.46 4.97 11.30
N ALA A 418 -0.58 5.15 9.99
CA ALA A 418 -0.92 4.13 9.01
C ALA A 418 -0.07 4.29 7.76
N VAL A 419 0.15 3.20 7.01
CA VAL A 419 0.78 3.30 5.68
C VAL A 419 -0.10 4.17 4.78
N PRO A 420 0.43 5.27 4.20
CA PRO A 420 -0.34 6.13 3.32
C PRO A 420 -0.86 5.41 2.08
N ARG A 421 -1.98 5.87 1.54
CA ARG A 421 -2.56 5.41 0.28
C ARG A 421 -2.68 6.56 -0.72
N LEU A 422 -2.18 6.34 -1.93
CA LEU A 422 -2.32 7.28 -3.03
C LEU A 422 -3.51 6.87 -3.90
N SER A 423 -4.50 7.75 -3.99
CA SER A 423 -5.58 7.62 -4.96
C SER A 423 -5.19 8.30 -6.27
N LEU A 424 -5.18 7.56 -7.38
CA LEU A 424 -4.93 8.13 -8.71
C LEU A 424 -6.14 8.87 -9.24
N ALA A 425 -7.35 8.52 -8.78
CA ALA A 425 -8.59 9.13 -9.25
C ALA A 425 -8.76 10.58 -8.79
N ASP A 426 -8.28 10.91 -7.58
CA ASP A 426 -8.42 12.25 -7.00
C ASP A 426 -7.07 12.96 -6.74
N GLY A 427 -5.93 12.24 -6.88
CA GLY A 427 -4.61 12.81 -6.68
C GLY A 427 -4.29 13.11 -5.21
N LEU A 428 -4.98 12.44 -4.29
CA LEU A 428 -4.86 12.65 -2.85
C LEU A 428 -4.13 11.47 -2.17
N LEU A 429 -3.41 11.80 -1.10
CA LEU A 429 -2.90 10.84 -0.13
C LEU A 429 -3.83 10.77 1.07
N TYR A 430 -4.14 9.56 1.48
CA TYR A 430 -4.96 9.25 2.64
C TYR A 430 -4.12 8.48 3.66
N THR A 431 -4.16 8.90 4.92
CA THR A 431 -3.53 8.20 6.04
C THR A 431 -4.27 8.51 7.34
N THR A 432 -3.96 7.78 8.39
CA THR A 432 -4.39 8.12 9.75
C THR A 432 -3.27 8.88 10.43
N GLU A 433 -3.55 10.08 10.93
CA GLU A 433 -2.64 10.87 11.75
C GLU A 433 -2.90 10.55 13.22
N ARG A 434 -1.82 10.36 14.01
CA ARG A 434 -1.87 10.27 15.47
C ARG A 434 -1.39 11.57 16.07
N THR A 435 -2.19 12.15 16.93
CA THR A 435 -1.80 13.31 17.72
C THR A 435 -1.60 12.88 19.18
N ASP A 436 -0.55 13.41 19.82
CA ASP A 436 -0.40 13.34 21.27
C ASP A 436 -0.90 14.66 21.83
N PRO A 437 -2.06 14.74 22.45
CA PRO A 437 -2.44 15.93 23.17
C PRO A 437 -1.66 15.98 24.49
N LEU A 438 -0.36 16.30 24.41
CA LEU A 438 0.41 16.68 25.59
C LEU A 438 -0.20 17.97 26.13
N LYS A 439 -0.81 17.91 27.30
CA LYS A 439 -1.23 19.09 28.04
C LYS A 439 0.01 19.88 28.45
N ALA A 440 -0.19 21.19 28.68
CA ALA A 440 0.85 22.07 29.18
C ALA A 440 1.44 21.65 30.55
N ASP A 441 0.76 20.79 31.28
CA ASP A 441 1.19 20.22 32.57
C ASP A 441 2.00 18.90 32.41
N GLY A 442 2.23 18.44 31.18
CA GLY A 442 2.96 17.21 30.89
C GLY A 442 2.14 15.92 31.03
N THR A 443 0.84 16.01 31.37
CA THR A 443 -0.05 14.86 31.32
C THR A 443 -0.48 14.60 29.88
N SER A 444 -0.51 13.31 29.45
CA SER A 444 -1.09 12.94 28.16
C SER A 444 -2.57 12.68 28.31
N ASP A 445 -3.38 13.29 27.47
CA ASP A 445 -4.72 12.79 27.22
C ASP A 445 -4.65 11.50 26.35
N LEU A 446 -5.79 10.87 26.12
CA LEU A 446 -5.84 9.74 25.22
C LEU A 446 -5.43 10.20 23.82
N ASP A 447 -4.58 9.41 23.15
CA ASP A 447 -4.21 9.66 21.75
C ASP A 447 -5.45 9.84 20.88
N GLU A 448 -5.40 10.80 19.97
CA GLU A 448 -6.44 11.04 18.99
C GLU A 448 -5.97 10.62 17.61
N TYR A 449 -6.86 10.00 16.86
CA TYR A 449 -6.61 9.51 15.51
C TYR A 449 -7.51 10.24 14.51
N TYR A 450 -6.90 10.80 13.47
CA TYR A 450 -7.59 11.58 12.45
C TYR A 450 -7.38 10.97 11.07
N LEU A 451 -8.43 10.88 10.26
CA LEU A 451 -8.24 10.73 8.83
C LEU A 451 -7.58 12.01 8.31
N ALA A 452 -6.36 11.92 7.84
CA ALA A 452 -5.63 13.01 7.19
C ALA A 452 -5.65 12.82 5.68
N VAL A 453 -6.05 13.88 4.97
CA VAL A 453 -6.12 13.94 3.51
C VAL A 453 -5.17 15.01 3.02
N LEU A 454 -4.18 14.62 2.21
CA LEU A 454 -3.16 15.52 1.68
C LEU A 454 -3.23 15.60 0.15
N ASN A 455 -2.92 16.77 -0.38
CA ASN A 455 -2.63 16.90 -1.80
C ASN A 455 -1.28 16.25 -2.10
N ALA A 456 -1.26 15.17 -2.89
CA ALA A 456 -0.04 14.41 -3.16
C ALA A 456 1.01 15.19 -3.96
N GLN A 457 0.61 16.23 -4.72
CA GLN A 457 1.55 17.08 -5.46
C GLN A 457 2.31 18.05 -4.55
N THR A 458 1.63 18.60 -3.54
CA THR A 458 2.17 19.71 -2.73
C THR A 458 2.50 19.35 -1.30
N GLY A 459 2.06 18.18 -0.81
CA GLY A 459 2.19 17.77 0.59
C GLY A 459 1.29 18.53 1.56
N ARG A 460 0.46 19.47 1.06
CA ARG A 460 -0.45 20.25 1.91
C ARG A 460 -1.57 19.37 2.44
N THR A 461 -1.76 19.34 3.75
CA THR A 461 -2.95 18.76 4.39
C THR A 461 -4.17 19.60 4.01
N LEU A 462 -5.18 18.95 3.44
CA LEU A 462 -6.42 19.56 2.97
C LEU A 462 -7.56 19.38 3.97
N SER A 463 -7.57 18.28 4.71
CA SER A 463 -8.59 17.95 5.69
C SER A 463 -8.02 17.00 6.74
N THR A 464 -8.44 17.19 7.99
CA THR A 464 -8.25 16.25 9.09
C THR A 464 -9.60 16.07 9.78
N GLN A 465 -9.99 14.82 10.04
CA GLN A 465 -11.28 14.51 10.68
C GLN A 465 -11.09 13.41 11.70
N LEU A 466 -11.55 13.64 12.92
CA LEU A 466 -11.43 12.69 14.04
C LEU A 466 -12.13 11.36 13.67
N VAL A 467 -11.40 10.27 13.83
CA VAL A 467 -11.91 8.90 13.57
C VAL A 467 -11.86 8.01 14.82
N GLY A 468 -11.16 8.42 15.87
CA GLY A 468 -11.13 7.68 17.12
C GLY A 468 -10.27 8.33 18.18
N ILE A 469 -10.49 7.95 19.45
CA ILE A 469 -9.75 8.41 20.63
C ILE A 469 -9.38 7.21 21.49
N GLY A 470 -8.12 7.14 21.90
CA GLY A 470 -7.59 6.10 22.77
C GLY A 470 -7.00 4.89 22.06
N ALA A 471 -6.34 4.02 22.81
CA ALA A 471 -5.52 2.93 22.30
C ALA A 471 -6.27 1.92 21.40
N LEU A 472 -7.57 1.75 21.57
CA LEU A 472 -8.36 0.83 20.76
C LEU A 472 -8.42 1.24 19.29
N TYR A 473 -8.26 2.52 19.01
CA TYR A 473 -8.25 3.12 17.68
C TYR A 473 -6.85 3.23 17.08
N ASP A 474 -5.81 2.79 17.80
CA ASP A 474 -4.45 2.77 17.28
C ASP A 474 -4.36 1.90 16.02
N THR A 475 -3.97 2.51 14.91
CA THR A 475 -3.90 1.85 13.61
C THR A 475 -2.61 1.04 13.40
N LEU A 476 -1.69 1.05 14.39
CA LEU A 476 -0.48 0.21 14.46
C LEU A 476 0.39 0.24 13.19
N GLN A 477 0.41 1.37 12.48
CA GLN A 477 1.09 1.51 11.18
C GLN A 477 0.57 0.53 10.09
N MET A 478 -0.63 0.00 10.27
CA MET A 478 -1.25 -0.88 9.28
C MET A 478 -1.77 -0.09 8.07
N ALA A 479 -1.89 -0.77 6.94
CA ALA A 479 -2.35 -0.15 5.71
C ALA A 479 -3.89 -0.09 5.66
N GLY A 480 -4.45 1.09 5.49
CA GLY A 480 -5.86 1.25 5.12
C GLY A 480 -6.13 0.81 3.68
N THR A 481 -7.32 0.35 3.37
CA THR A 481 -7.73 -0.04 2.02
C THR A 481 -8.83 0.87 1.52
N ILE A 482 -8.59 1.55 0.40
CA ILE A 482 -9.61 2.33 -0.31
C ILE A 482 -10.36 1.39 -1.25
N MET A 483 -11.67 1.29 -1.07
CA MET A 483 -12.54 0.42 -1.86
C MET A 483 -13.44 1.23 -2.80
N PRO A 484 -14.04 0.58 -3.82
CA PRO A 484 -15.09 1.20 -4.63
C PRO A 484 -16.20 1.78 -3.75
N GLY A 485 -16.69 2.97 -4.09
CA GLY A 485 -17.70 3.68 -3.30
C GLY A 485 -17.12 4.74 -2.36
N ARG A 486 -15.83 5.07 -2.50
CA ARG A 486 -15.13 6.11 -1.72
C ARG A 486 -15.05 5.76 -0.22
N VAL A 487 -14.90 4.48 0.10
CA VAL A 487 -14.84 3.97 1.47
C VAL A 487 -13.41 3.57 1.79
N ILE A 488 -12.94 3.91 2.98
CA ILE A 488 -11.70 3.39 3.56
C ILE A 488 -12.07 2.41 4.67
N TYR A 489 -11.46 1.23 4.63
CA TYR A 489 -11.39 0.33 5.76
C TYR A 489 -9.99 0.40 6.36
N GLN A 490 -9.93 0.74 7.64
CA GLN A 490 -8.69 0.88 8.39
C GLN A 490 -8.73 -0.03 9.61
N GLY A 491 -7.82 -0.99 9.65
CA GLY A 491 -7.66 -1.81 10.86
C GLY A 491 -7.07 -1.02 12.01
N THR A 492 -7.45 -1.42 13.22
CA THR A 492 -6.96 -0.85 14.49
C THR A 492 -6.53 -1.97 15.43
N LEU A 493 -6.03 -1.59 16.61
CA LEU A 493 -5.65 -2.55 17.67
C LEU A 493 -6.81 -3.46 18.08
N SER A 494 -8.06 -2.99 18.07
CA SER A 494 -9.19 -3.78 18.58
C SER A 494 -10.32 -4.00 17.57
N GLY A 495 -10.16 -3.61 16.31
CA GLY A 495 -11.22 -3.75 15.32
C GLY A 495 -10.94 -3.04 14.01
N ILE A 496 -12.00 -2.54 13.38
CA ILE A 496 -11.97 -1.97 12.05
C ILE A 496 -12.79 -0.69 12.00
N LEU A 497 -12.17 0.37 11.49
CA LEU A 497 -12.85 1.60 11.10
C LEU A 497 -13.33 1.50 9.65
N ARG A 498 -14.59 1.80 9.41
CA ARG A 498 -15.17 2.07 8.10
C ARG A 498 -15.42 3.57 7.98
N ILE A 499 -14.75 4.23 7.04
CA ILE A 499 -14.78 5.67 6.85
C ILE A 499 -15.33 5.96 5.45
N ALA A 500 -16.46 6.65 5.37
CA ALA A 500 -17.16 6.96 4.12
C ALA A 500 -17.59 8.44 4.10
N PRO A 501 -17.89 9.04 2.94
CA PRO A 501 -18.49 10.37 2.89
C PRO A 501 -19.79 10.42 3.70
N ALA A 502 -20.01 11.50 4.47
CA ALA A 502 -21.20 11.67 5.30
C ALA A 502 -22.48 11.95 4.48
N ASP A 503 -22.35 12.39 3.23
CA ASP A 503 -23.45 12.81 2.35
C ASP A 503 -24.22 11.66 1.66
N GLY A 504 -24.03 10.43 2.10
CA GLY A 504 -24.78 9.26 1.65
C GLY A 504 -24.63 8.87 0.18
N ARG A 505 -23.69 9.50 -0.55
CA ARG A 505 -23.35 9.14 -1.94
C ARG A 505 -22.48 7.89 -2.06
N ALA A 506 -22.50 7.02 -1.06
CA ALA A 506 -22.04 5.65 -1.22
C ALA A 506 -22.98 4.97 -2.23
N ALA A 507 -22.47 4.64 -3.41
CA ALA A 507 -23.24 3.90 -4.40
C ALA A 507 -23.85 2.66 -3.73
N SER A 508 -25.18 2.55 -3.71
CA SER A 508 -25.90 1.46 -3.05
C SER A 508 -25.47 0.13 -3.69
N VAL A 509 -24.65 -0.63 -3.00
CA VAL A 509 -24.21 -1.98 -3.40
C VAL A 509 -25.43 -2.94 -3.42
N SER A 510 -26.52 -2.60 -2.72
CA SER A 510 -27.72 -3.43 -2.59
C SER A 510 -28.46 -3.70 -3.91
N SER A 511 -28.31 -2.86 -4.94
CA SER A 511 -28.98 -3.08 -6.23
C SER A 511 -28.26 -4.05 -7.16
N ALA A 512 -26.94 -4.22 -7.00
CA ALA A 512 -26.15 -5.15 -7.83
C ALA A 512 -26.31 -6.62 -7.36
N LEU A 513 -26.44 -6.84 -6.05
CA LEU A 513 -26.67 -8.16 -5.47
C LEU A 513 -28.07 -8.70 -5.81
N ARG A 514 -29.10 -7.85 -5.81
CA ARG A 514 -30.47 -8.26 -6.17
C ARG A 514 -30.63 -8.63 -7.66
N ARG A 515 -29.81 -8.07 -8.55
CA ARG A 515 -29.87 -8.38 -10.00
C ARG A 515 -29.23 -9.73 -10.36
N ARG A 516 -28.31 -10.28 -9.56
CA ARG A 516 -27.74 -11.61 -9.81
C ARG A 516 -28.63 -12.76 -9.31
N GLN A 517 -29.55 -12.50 -8.40
CA GLN A 517 -30.52 -13.50 -7.92
C GLN A 517 -31.70 -13.74 -8.88
N SER A 518 -31.93 -12.89 -9.90
CA SER A 518 -33.00 -13.06 -10.88
C SER A 518 -32.60 -13.79 -12.17
N PHE A 519 -31.38 -14.34 -12.24
CA PHE A 519 -30.85 -15.08 -13.39
C PHE A 519 -30.22 -16.44 -12.99
N ARG A 520 -30.78 -17.11 -11.99
CA ARG A 520 -30.59 -18.55 -11.76
C ARG A 520 -31.90 -19.28 -11.66
#